data_4e11dd5611137e9c5d2632f89f33b7dc
#
_entry.id   4e11dd5611137e9c5d2632f89f33b7dc
#
_cell.length_a   1.000
_cell.length_b   1.000
_cell.length_c   1.000
_cell.angle_alpha   90.00
_cell.angle_beta   90.00
_cell.angle_gamma   90.00
#
_symmetry.space_group_name_H-M   'P 1'
#
loop_
_entity.id
_entity.type
_entity.pdbx_description
1 polymer ?
#
loop_
_entity_poly.entity_id
_entity_poly.type
_entity_poly.pdbx_seq_one_letter_code
_entity_poly.pdbx_strand_id
1 'polypeptide(L)'
;MDLVKGAAKVARAMVACMAMLACMGIVPAHAQRVDPDIRVLRALLEKAEPEIDLARAKLVIDQLIDPTIDIEGTLAKLDVMAAAVRASAGPRAKSSEIAQVLRSYLYDAGPWNNRQPFRFDLEGDPLGHKIAGKLLTNYLATKKGNCVSMPTLFVLLAQRLGLEATFAASPNHYFVKYRDETGRWYNLETTSGGHPRRDESYQRDTPMTPQALKNGIYMRPLSKKESVATVMVDVLLDHYKDAGKPEKVIAIADLALEHYPSDIDAMLDKGYAYYLLIRDFQNKYPMPRDIPPEERQRFRALERNNRLWYEKAEALGWREPDAGADARYMEMLKSVKSN
;
A
#
# COMPACT_ATOMS: atom_id res chain seq x y z
N MET A 1 -34.52 -11.84 71.47
CA MET A 1 -35.38 -12.10 70.28
C MET A 1 -34.83 -11.38 69.04
N ASP A 2 -33.65 -10.77 69.12
CA ASP A 2 -33.05 -9.99 68.00
C ASP A 2 -31.86 -10.63 67.28
N LEU A 3 -31.32 -11.71 67.79
CA LEU A 3 -30.21 -12.44 67.18
C LEU A 3 -30.64 -13.36 66.01
N VAL A 4 -31.89 -13.78 65.92
CA VAL A 4 -32.40 -14.64 64.84
C VAL A 4 -32.79 -13.88 63.59
N LYS A 5 -33.06 -12.59 63.68
CA LYS A 5 -33.40 -11.72 62.52
C LYS A 5 -32.18 -11.25 61.74
N GLY A 6 -30.98 -11.26 62.33
CA GLY A 6 -29.73 -10.90 61.64
C GLY A 6 -29.22 -12.02 60.71
N ALA A 7 -29.33 -13.26 61.08
CA ALA A 7 -28.84 -14.42 60.30
C ALA A 7 -29.63 -14.63 59.00
N ALA A 8 -30.93 -14.34 58.99
CA ALA A 8 -31.80 -14.48 57.80
C ALA A 8 -31.56 -13.39 56.76
N LYS A 9 -31.10 -12.19 57.14
CA LYS A 9 -30.74 -11.11 56.20
C LYS A 9 -29.41 -11.35 55.52
N VAL A 10 -28.41 -11.92 56.21
CA VAL A 10 -27.09 -12.23 55.65
C VAL A 10 -27.20 -13.41 54.71
N ALA A 11 -27.98 -14.44 55.02
CA ALA A 11 -28.19 -15.58 54.12
C ALA A 11 -28.93 -15.19 52.81
N ARG A 12 -29.89 -14.25 52.88
CA ARG A 12 -30.57 -13.75 51.67
C ARG A 12 -29.67 -12.86 50.79
N ALA A 13 -28.74 -12.10 51.37
CA ALA A 13 -27.76 -11.33 50.62
C ALA A 13 -26.72 -12.19 49.92
N MET A 14 -26.27 -13.30 50.55
CA MET A 14 -25.32 -14.24 49.90
C MET A 14 -25.96 -15.06 48.76
N VAL A 15 -27.23 -15.43 48.86
CA VAL A 15 -27.93 -16.12 47.77
C VAL A 15 -28.22 -15.19 46.61
N ALA A 16 -28.49 -13.90 46.84
CA ALA A 16 -28.66 -12.91 45.78
C ALA A 16 -27.33 -12.58 45.04
N CYS A 17 -26.19 -12.57 45.73
CA CYS A 17 -24.88 -12.40 45.11
C CYS A 17 -24.44 -13.64 44.30
N MET A 18 -24.77 -14.86 44.74
CA MET A 18 -24.47 -16.06 43.95
C MET A 18 -25.37 -16.23 42.71
N ALA A 19 -26.59 -15.72 42.74
CA ALA A 19 -27.49 -15.73 41.57
C ALA A 19 -27.10 -14.68 40.52
N MET A 20 -26.45 -13.57 40.90
CA MET A 20 -25.92 -12.56 39.92
C MET A 20 -24.60 -12.97 39.28
N LEU A 21 -23.81 -13.86 39.89
CA LEU A 21 -22.59 -14.41 39.29
C LEU A 21 -22.86 -15.57 38.31
N ALA A 22 -24.03 -16.16 38.31
CA ALA A 22 -24.41 -17.24 37.39
C ALA A 22 -25.02 -16.74 36.06
N CYS A 23 -25.28 -15.44 35.91
CA CYS A 23 -25.76 -14.80 34.66
C CYS A 23 -24.70 -14.05 33.89
N MET A 24 -23.41 -14.11 34.30
CA MET A 24 -22.34 -13.82 33.34
C MET A 24 -22.28 -14.99 32.35
N GLY A 25 -23.13 -14.88 31.31
CA GLY A 25 -23.13 -15.75 30.18
C GLY A 25 -21.69 -15.89 29.73
N ILE A 26 -21.23 -17.14 29.65
CA ILE A 26 -20.06 -17.52 28.86
C ILE A 26 -20.40 -17.01 27.44
N VAL A 27 -20.03 -15.76 27.16
CA VAL A 27 -19.81 -15.31 25.77
C VAL A 27 -18.75 -16.28 25.30
N PRO A 28 -19.04 -17.19 24.34
CA PRO A 28 -17.98 -17.98 23.78
C PRO A 28 -17.01 -16.95 23.23
N ALA A 29 -15.83 -16.89 23.82
CA ALA A 29 -14.70 -16.19 23.24
C ALA A 29 -14.37 -16.92 21.93
N HIS A 30 -15.16 -16.68 20.88
CA HIS A 30 -14.66 -16.61 19.54
C HIS A 30 -13.74 -15.37 19.56
N ALA A 31 -12.59 -15.53 20.21
CA ALA A 31 -11.44 -14.75 19.84
C ALA A 31 -11.29 -15.01 18.35
N GLN A 32 -11.86 -14.12 17.53
CA GLN A 32 -11.67 -14.14 16.08
C GLN A 32 -10.16 -14.21 15.92
N ARG A 33 -9.64 -15.37 15.50
CA ARG A 33 -8.20 -15.53 15.28
C ARG A 33 -7.87 -14.47 14.26
N VAL A 34 -7.18 -13.44 14.71
CA VAL A 34 -6.68 -12.38 13.81
C VAL A 34 -5.93 -13.07 12.69
N ASP A 35 -6.32 -12.79 11.46
CA ASP A 35 -5.70 -13.35 10.25
C ASP A 35 -4.16 -13.25 10.38
N PRO A 36 -3.41 -14.34 10.16
CA PRO A 36 -1.96 -14.35 10.29
C PRO A 36 -1.27 -13.24 9.48
N ASP A 37 -1.76 -12.96 8.27
CA ASP A 37 -1.18 -11.93 7.41
C ASP A 37 -1.41 -10.54 8.02
N ILE A 38 -2.60 -10.27 8.55
CA ILE A 38 -2.89 -9.00 9.24
C ILE A 38 -1.97 -8.81 10.46
N ARG A 39 -1.64 -9.87 11.19
CA ARG A 39 -0.67 -9.77 12.32
C ARG A 39 0.72 -9.39 11.83
N VAL A 40 1.19 -10.02 10.75
CA VAL A 40 2.50 -9.72 10.15
C VAL A 40 2.54 -8.27 9.68
N LEU A 41 1.53 -7.82 8.94
CA LEU A 41 1.45 -6.47 8.41
C LEU A 41 1.36 -5.41 9.52
N ARG A 42 0.57 -5.67 10.56
CA ARG A 42 0.46 -4.78 11.72
C ARG A 42 1.81 -4.62 12.42
N ALA A 43 2.57 -5.70 12.60
CA ALA A 43 3.89 -5.64 13.23
C ALA A 43 4.90 -4.81 12.42
N LEU A 44 4.75 -4.69 11.08
CA LEU A 44 5.56 -3.78 10.27
C LEU A 44 5.22 -2.31 10.55
N LEU A 45 3.94 -1.99 10.70
CA LEU A 45 3.42 -0.62 10.84
C LEU A 45 3.49 -0.09 12.28
N GLU A 46 3.52 -0.97 13.28
CA GLU A 46 3.65 -0.59 14.71
C GLU A 46 5.06 -0.11 15.08
N LYS A 47 6.08 -0.41 14.26
CA LYS A 47 7.45 0.09 14.48
C LYS A 47 7.48 1.61 14.49
N ALA A 48 8.43 2.19 15.24
CA ALA A 48 8.73 3.61 15.14
C ALA A 48 9.28 3.95 13.74
N GLU A 49 8.97 5.13 13.21
CA GLU A 49 9.39 5.56 11.85
C GLU A 49 10.90 5.31 11.56
N PRO A 50 11.85 5.66 12.48
CA PRO A 50 13.27 5.42 12.23
C PRO A 50 13.65 3.93 12.12
N GLU A 51 12.88 3.05 12.78
CA GLU A 51 13.15 1.61 12.85
C GLU A 51 12.61 0.84 11.64
N ILE A 52 11.82 1.51 10.80
CA ILE A 52 11.26 0.87 9.60
C ILE A 52 12.37 0.71 8.55
N ASP A 53 12.72 -0.53 8.24
CA ASP A 53 13.45 -0.93 7.04
C ASP A 53 12.44 -1.22 5.93
N LEU A 54 12.30 -0.28 4.98
CA LEU A 54 11.35 -0.41 3.87
C LEU A 54 11.66 -1.61 2.97
N ALA A 55 12.92 -2.00 2.81
CA ALA A 55 13.24 -3.14 1.98
C ALA A 55 12.81 -4.45 2.62
N ARG A 56 13.06 -4.61 3.91
CA ARG A 56 12.55 -5.76 4.66
C ARG A 56 11.02 -5.77 4.68
N ALA A 57 10.37 -4.63 4.89
CA ALA A 57 8.92 -4.53 4.87
C ALA A 57 8.36 -4.94 3.49
N LYS A 58 8.93 -4.44 2.39
CA LYS A 58 8.57 -4.84 1.02
C LYS A 58 8.68 -6.35 0.82
N LEU A 59 9.80 -6.95 1.21
CA LEU A 59 10.02 -8.38 1.03
C LEU A 59 9.12 -9.24 1.90
N VAL A 60 8.79 -8.81 3.12
CA VAL A 60 7.79 -9.50 3.96
C VAL A 60 6.40 -9.43 3.34
N ILE A 61 6.01 -8.29 2.76
CA ILE A 61 4.75 -8.14 2.03
C ILE A 61 4.74 -9.05 0.79
N ASP A 62 5.80 -9.06 0.00
CA ASP A 62 5.93 -9.91 -1.18
C ASP A 62 5.86 -11.40 -0.83
N GLN A 63 6.44 -11.80 0.32
CA GLN A 63 6.45 -13.18 0.79
C GLN A 63 5.04 -13.69 1.17
N LEU A 64 4.07 -12.82 1.45
CA LEU A 64 2.67 -13.21 1.62
C LEU A 64 2.03 -13.71 0.32
N ILE A 65 2.60 -13.33 -0.84
CA ILE A 65 2.18 -13.78 -2.17
C ILE A 65 3.03 -14.96 -2.63
N ASP A 66 4.35 -14.84 -2.51
CA ASP A 66 5.31 -15.88 -2.87
C ASP A 66 6.15 -16.29 -1.65
N PRO A 67 5.74 -17.32 -0.91
CA PRO A 67 6.46 -17.80 0.27
C PRO A 67 7.89 -18.28 0.01
N THR A 68 8.29 -18.45 -1.24
CA THR A 68 9.64 -18.90 -1.63
C THR A 68 10.67 -17.77 -1.63
N ILE A 69 10.26 -16.52 -1.43
CA ILE A 69 11.15 -15.36 -1.45
C ILE A 69 12.19 -15.47 -0.32
N ASP A 70 13.46 -15.47 -0.71
CA ASP A 70 14.61 -15.36 0.20
C ASP A 70 14.84 -13.89 0.56
N ILE A 71 14.32 -13.49 1.73
CA ILE A 71 14.42 -12.11 2.24
C ILE A 71 15.88 -11.74 2.46
N GLU A 72 16.64 -12.55 3.20
CA GLU A 72 18.03 -12.22 3.56
C GLU A 72 18.97 -12.17 2.35
N GLY A 73 18.83 -13.14 1.44
CA GLY A 73 19.61 -13.13 0.19
C GLY A 73 19.23 -11.96 -0.72
N THR A 74 17.97 -11.51 -0.70
CA THR A 74 17.56 -10.34 -1.48
C THR A 74 18.04 -9.03 -0.84
N LEU A 75 18.01 -8.92 0.48
CA LEU A 75 18.60 -7.77 1.19
C LEU A 75 20.11 -7.66 0.92
N ALA A 76 20.84 -8.78 0.98
CA ALA A 76 22.27 -8.82 0.65
C ALA A 76 22.55 -8.36 -0.80
N LYS A 77 21.70 -8.72 -1.76
CA LYS A 77 21.80 -8.21 -3.15
C LYS A 77 21.63 -6.70 -3.21
N LEU A 78 20.65 -6.13 -2.50
CA LEU A 78 20.47 -4.68 -2.42
C LEU A 78 21.68 -3.98 -1.80
N ASP A 79 22.28 -4.58 -0.77
CA ASP A 79 23.49 -4.04 -0.13
C ASP A 79 24.69 -4.04 -1.10
N VAL A 80 24.88 -5.10 -1.87
CA VAL A 80 25.91 -5.17 -2.93
C VAL A 80 25.67 -4.10 -4.00
N MET A 81 24.42 -3.90 -4.45
CA MET A 81 24.08 -2.86 -5.41
C MET A 81 24.36 -1.45 -4.85
N ALA A 82 23.98 -1.18 -3.61
CA ALA A 82 24.26 0.10 -2.94
C ALA A 82 25.76 0.34 -2.77
N ALA A 83 26.53 -0.68 -2.39
CA ALA A 83 27.99 -0.58 -2.29
C ALA A 83 28.65 -0.26 -3.63
N ALA A 84 28.19 -0.85 -4.73
CA ALA A 84 28.68 -0.55 -6.07
C ALA A 84 28.38 0.91 -6.48
N VAL A 85 27.19 1.43 -6.18
CA VAL A 85 26.85 2.83 -6.40
C VAL A 85 27.73 3.75 -5.55
N ARG A 86 27.95 3.43 -4.27
CA ARG A 86 28.78 4.21 -3.36
C ARG A 86 30.24 4.27 -3.84
N ALA A 87 30.77 3.13 -4.29
CA ALA A 87 32.14 3.06 -4.83
C ALA A 87 32.27 3.91 -6.10
N SER A 88 31.28 3.91 -6.98
CA SER A 88 31.27 4.70 -8.22
C SER A 88 31.12 6.21 -7.97
N ALA A 89 30.33 6.59 -6.96
CA ALA A 89 30.14 8.00 -6.58
C ALA A 89 31.38 8.58 -5.87
N GLY A 90 32.12 7.73 -5.15
CA GLY A 90 33.29 8.13 -4.36
C GLY A 90 32.94 8.63 -2.95
N PRO A 91 33.97 8.73 -2.06
CA PRO A 91 33.78 8.93 -0.62
C PRO A 91 33.28 10.34 -0.24
N ARG A 92 33.45 11.33 -1.11
CA ARG A 92 33.11 12.74 -0.86
C ARG A 92 31.89 13.21 -1.70
N ALA A 93 31.23 12.28 -2.38
CA ALA A 93 30.08 12.63 -3.23
C ALA A 93 28.94 13.22 -2.39
N LYS A 94 28.38 14.31 -2.90
CA LYS A 94 27.15 14.92 -2.35
C LYS A 94 25.94 14.02 -2.63
N SER A 95 24.85 14.24 -1.92
CA SER A 95 23.63 13.46 -2.12
C SER A 95 23.10 13.55 -3.56
N SER A 96 23.18 14.72 -4.21
CA SER A 96 22.81 14.89 -5.61
C SER A 96 23.69 14.08 -6.59
N GLU A 97 24.98 14.00 -6.34
CA GLU A 97 25.89 13.18 -7.15
C GLU A 97 25.64 11.69 -6.96
N ILE A 98 25.39 11.26 -5.71
CA ILE A 98 25.03 9.85 -5.41
C ILE A 98 23.70 9.49 -6.10
N ALA A 99 22.69 10.35 -6.04
CA ALA A 99 21.41 10.12 -6.70
C ALA A 99 21.55 10.00 -8.23
N GLN A 100 22.43 10.81 -8.84
CA GLN A 100 22.74 10.72 -10.26
C GLN A 100 23.46 9.40 -10.60
N VAL A 101 24.44 8.98 -9.79
CA VAL A 101 25.11 7.69 -9.98
C VAL A 101 24.15 6.53 -9.79
N LEU A 102 23.24 6.58 -8.80
CA LEU A 102 22.20 5.58 -8.61
C LEU A 102 21.27 5.49 -9.82
N ARG A 103 20.83 6.62 -10.35
CA ARG A 103 20.04 6.68 -11.59
C ARG A 103 20.77 5.99 -12.74
N SER A 104 22.03 6.36 -13.00
CA SER A 104 22.84 5.77 -14.06
C SER A 104 23.08 4.28 -13.85
N TYR A 105 23.36 3.86 -12.61
CA TYR A 105 23.52 2.45 -12.26
C TYR A 105 22.30 1.61 -12.62
N LEU A 106 21.12 2.13 -12.36
CA LEU A 106 19.88 1.41 -12.65
C LEU A 106 19.47 1.48 -14.11
N TYR A 107 19.51 2.66 -14.72
CA TYR A 107 18.79 2.93 -15.96
C TYR A 107 19.67 3.18 -17.19
N ASP A 108 20.98 3.39 -17.03
CA ASP A 108 21.89 3.52 -18.16
C ASP A 108 22.59 2.18 -18.46
N ALA A 109 22.77 1.86 -19.73
CA ALA A 109 23.49 0.67 -20.13
C ALA A 109 25.00 0.83 -19.91
N GLY A 110 25.61 -0.05 -19.11
CA GLY A 110 27.03 -0.01 -18.79
C GLY A 110 27.63 -1.36 -18.47
N PRO A 111 28.97 -1.42 -18.26
CA PRO A 111 29.64 -2.67 -17.90
C PRO A 111 29.11 -3.25 -16.57
N TRP A 112 28.71 -2.39 -15.63
CA TRP A 112 28.18 -2.78 -14.30
C TRP A 112 26.87 -3.55 -14.33
N ASN A 113 26.11 -3.47 -15.41
CA ASN A 113 24.85 -4.19 -15.58
C ASN A 113 24.79 -5.07 -16.83
N ASN A 114 25.98 -5.42 -17.41
CA ASN A 114 26.11 -6.17 -18.66
C ASN A 114 25.37 -5.51 -19.84
N ARG A 115 25.31 -4.18 -19.88
CA ARG A 115 24.56 -3.38 -20.85
C ARG A 115 23.05 -3.68 -20.86
N GLN A 116 22.52 -4.21 -19.78
CA GLN A 116 21.11 -4.54 -19.59
C GLN A 116 20.56 -3.74 -18.38
N PRO A 117 20.14 -2.47 -18.58
CA PRO A 117 19.59 -1.66 -17.53
C PRO A 117 18.21 -2.14 -17.09
N PHE A 118 17.79 -1.73 -15.92
CA PHE A 118 16.39 -1.83 -15.49
C PHE A 118 15.53 -0.92 -16.37
N ARG A 119 14.32 -1.39 -16.72
CA ARG A 119 13.44 -0.68 -17.66
C ARG A 119 11.98 -0.91 -17.36
N PHE A 120 11.15 -0.04 -17.87
CA PHE A 120 9.70 -0.21 -17.85
C PHE A 120 9.26 -1.32 -18.81
N ASP A 121 8.33 -2.19 -18.37
CA ASP A 121 7.82 -3.31 -19.18
C ASP A 121 6.65 -2.87 -20.07
N LEU A 122 6.96 -2.06 -21.07
CA LEU A 122 5.96 -1.50 -21.99
C LEU A 122 5.21 -2.55 -22.81
N GLU A 123 5.84 -3.71 -23.04
CA GLU A 123 5.30 -4.78 -23.89
C GLU A 123 4.54 -5.83 -23.09
N GLY A 124 5.01 -6.15 -21.87
CA GLY A 124 4.48 -7.25 -21.09
C GLY A 124 3.36 -6.84 -20.13
N ASP A 125 3.48 -5.65 -19.51
CA ASP A 125 2.52 -5.17 -18.50
C ASP A 125 2.53 -3.63 -18.40
N PRO A 126 2.10 -2.93 -19.45
CA PRO A 126 2.20 -1.48 -19.51
C PRO A 126 1.35 -0.74 -18.48
N LEU A 127 0.26 -1.35 -18.00
CA LEU A 127 -0.63 -0.77 -16.99
C LEU A 127 -0.39 -1.30 -15.57
N GLY A 128 0.59 -2.21 -15.40
CA GLY A 128 0.96 -2.71 -14.07
C GLY A 128 -0.07 -3.64 -13.42
N HIS A 129 -0.87 -4.34 -14.22
CA HIS A 129 -1.90 -5.25 -13.71
C HIS A 129 -1.37 -6.59 -13.21
N LYS A 130 -0.20 -7.03 -13.70
CA LYS A 130 0.36 -8.32 -13.32
C LYS A 130 1.05 -8.24 -11.97
N ILE A 131 0.57 -9.02 -11.00
CA ILE A 131 1.15 -9.05 -9.66
C ILE A 131 2.66 -9.36 -9.67
N ALA A 132 3.11 -10.24 -10.55
CA ALA A 132 4.53 -10.58 -10.70
C ALA A 132 5.40 -9.34 -11.01
N GLY A 133 4.90 -8.37 -11.79
CA GLY A 133 5.58 -7.11 -12.09
C GLY A 133 5.74 -6.18 -10.89
N LYS A 134 4.97 -6.40 -9.81
CA LYS A 134 5.00 -5.64 -8.57
C LYS A 134 5.97 -6.24 -7.53
N LEU A 135 6.37 -7.52 -7.67
CA LEU A 135 7.29 -8.20 -6.76
C LEU A 135 8.73 -7.76 -6.99
N LEU A 136 9.43 -7.41 -5.91
CA LEU A 136 10.81 -6.91 -5.97
C LEU A 136 11.77 -7.95 -6.56
N THR A 137 11.65 -9.22 -6.15
CA THR A 137 12.51 -10.32 -6.61
C THR A 137 12.36 -10.56 -8.12
N ASN A 138 11.14 -10.48 -8.64
CA ASN A 138 10.89 -10.60 -10.07
C ASN A 138 11.49 -9.43 -10.85
N TYR A 139 11.35 -8.19 -10.33
CA TYR A 139 11.95 -7.01 -10.95
C TYR A 139 13.49 -7.09 -10.96
N LEU A 140 14.11 -7.54 -9.88
CA LEU A 140 15.56 -7.77 -9.82
C LEU A 140 16.05 -8.84 -10.80
N ALA A 141 15.25 -9.88 -11.04
CA ALA A 141 15.59 -10.98 -11.96
C ALA A 141 15.39 -10.58 -13.43
N THR A 142 14.25 -9.97 -13.76
CA THR A 142 13.86 -9.67 -15.14
C THR A 142 14.36 -8.32 -15.64
N LYS A 143 14.65 -7.40 -14.72
CA LYS A 143 14.94 -5.98 -14.97
C LYS A 143 13.82 -5.25 -15.73
N LYS A 144 12.63 -5.83 -15.76
CA LYS A 144 11.41 -5.26 -16.34
C LYS A 144 10.41 -4.97 -15.23
N GLY A 145 10.05 -3.71 -15.06
CA GLY A 145 9.18 -3.24 -13.98
C GLY A 145 8.09 -2.29 -14.44
N ASN A 146 7.33 -1.82 -13.50
CA ASN A 146 6.21 -0.88 -13.70
C ASN A 146 6.29 0.31 -12.73
N CYS A 147 5.23 1.13 -12.67
CA CYS A 147 5.16 2.29 -11.79
C CYS A 147 5.15 1.94 -10.27
N VAL A 148 5.08 0.67 -9.90
CA VAL A 148 5.23 0.20 -8.52
C VAL A 148 6.65 -0.26 -8.23
N SER A 149 7.17 -1.23 -9.01
CA SER A 149 8.47 -1.85 -8.73
C SER A 149 9.67 -0.93 -9.04
N MET A 150 9.57 -0.06 -10.04
CA MET A 150 10.68 0.84 -10.41
C MET A 150 10.95 1.90 -9.33
N PRO A 151 9.97 2.70 -8.86
CA PRO A 151 10.21 3.62 -7.76
C PRO A 151 10.56 2.88 -6.46
N THR A 152 10.01 1.68 -6.23
CA THR A 152 10.36 0.86 -5.07
C THR A 152 11.86 0.57 -5.04
N LEU A 153 12.44 -0.03 -6.08
CA LEU A 153 13.87 -0.35 -6.10
C LEU A 153 14.73 0.90 -5.92
N PHE A 154 14.36 2.02 -6.56
CA PHE A 154 15.09 3.28 -6.41
C PHE A 154 15.09 3.77 -4.95
N VAL A 155 13.92 3.83 -4.30
CA VAL A 155 13.79 4.29 -2.91
C VAL A 155 14.58 3.37 -1.97
N LEU A 156 14.49 2.05 -2.13
CA LEU A 156 15.19 1.08 -1.28
C LEU A 156 16.72 1.21 -1.36
N LEU A 157 17.26 1.44 -2.56
CA LEU A 157 18.68 1.68 -2.75
C LEU A 157 19.10 3.07 -2.28
N ALA A 158 18.29 4.10 -2.55
CA ALA A 158 18.55 5.47 -2.09
C ALA A 158 18.67 5.54 -0.56
N GLN A 159 17.77 4.87 0.16
CA GLN A 159 17.83 4.82 1.63
C GLN A 159 19.09 4.09 2.15
N ARG A 160 19.53 3.01 1.49
CA ARG A 160 20.79 2.33 1.81
C ARG A 160 22.02 3.20 1.57
N LEU A 161 21.92 4.12 0.63
CA LEU A 161 22.95 5.10 0.32
C LEU A 161 22.91 6.32 1.27
N GLY A 162 21.95 6.38 2.19
CA GLY A 162 21.76 7.51 3.10
C GLY A 162 21.11 8.73 2.43
N LEU A 163 20.45 8.54 1.28
CA LEU A 163 19.71 9.59 0.61
C LEU A 163 18.31 9.75 1.21
N GLU A 164 17.83 10.97 1.31
CA GLU A 164 16.46 11.27 1.71
C GLU A 164 15.55 11.12 0.47
N ALA A 165 15.03 9.90 0.28
CA ALA A 165 14.16 9.55 -0.83
C ALA A 165 12.97 8.73 -0.33
N THR A 166 11.80 8.99 -0.92
CA THR A 166 10.55 8.33 -0.57
C THR A 166 9.59 8.31 -1.77
N PHE A 167 8.46 7.65 -1.62
CA PHE A 167 7.40 7.64 -2.61
C PHE A 167 6.59 8.93 -2.60
N ALA A 168 5.99 9.22 -3.73
CA ALA A 168 4.87 10.14 -3.89
C ALA A 168 3.91 9.59 -4.94
N ALA A 169 2.63 9.95 -4.81
CA ALA A 169 1.57 9.54 -5.71
C ALA A 169 1.12 10.67 -6.64
N SER A 170 0.70 10.32 -7.83
CA SER A 170 -0.22 11.04 -8.69
C SER A 170 -1.35 10.09 -9.10
N PRO A 171 -2.46 10.51 -9.71
CA PRO A 171 -3.52 9.59 -10.11
C PRO A 171 -2.97 8.39 -10.90
N ASN A 172 -3.22 7.18 -10.40
CA ASN A 172 -2.80 5.89 -10.96
C ASN A 172 -1.28 5.75 -11.21
N HIS A 173 -0.45 6.51 -10.49
CA HIS A 173 1.00 6.47 -10.73
C HIS A 173 1.81 6.84 -9.48
N TYR A 174 2.93 6.10 -9.27
CA TYR A 174 3.91 6.39 -8.23
C TYR A 174 5.23 6.82 -8.82
N PHE A 175 5.87 7.75 -8.15
CA PHE A 175 7.19 8.29 -8.49
C PHE A 175 8.01 8.52 -7.23
N VAL A 176 9.27 8.93 -7.38
CA VAL A 176 10.17 9.18 -6.25
C VAL A 176 10.26 10.68 -5.95
N LYS A 177 10.07 11.05 -4.67
CA LYS A 177 10.52 12.32 -4.13
C LYS A 177 11.92 12.12 -3.54
N TYR A 178 12.84 12.99 -3.92
CA TYR A 178 14.22 13.00 -3.47
C TYR A 178 14.60 14.40 -2.96
N ARG A 179 15.27 14.48 -1.81
CA ARG A 179 15.74 15.73 -1.24
C ARG A 179 17.26 15.81 -1.34
N ASP A 180 17.78 16.90 -1.94
CA ASP A 180 19.21 17.11 -2.09
C ASP A 180 19.86 17.68 -0.82
N GLU A 181 21.19 17.88 -0.86
CA GLU A 181 21.98 18.49 0.21
C GLU A 181 21.63 19.94 0.53
N THR A 182 20.91 20.64 -0.35
CA THR A 182 20.41 22.00 -0.12
C THR A 182 19.06 22.02 0.58
N GLY A 183 18.44 20.84 0.77
CA GLY A 183 17.11 20.67 1.34
C GLY A 183 15.98 20.82 0.33
N ARG A 184 16.27 20.91 -0.96
CA ARG A 184 15.26 21.03 -2.03
C ARG A 184 14.75 19.66 -2.45
N TRP A 185 13.43 19.55 -2.61
CA TRP A 185 12.78 18.36 -3.13
C TRP A 185 12.70 18.36 -4.66
N TYR A 186 12.95 17.19 -5.23
CA TYR A 186 12.81 16.90 -6.67
C TYR A 186 11.91 15.69 -6.86
N ASN A 187 11.16 15.64 -7.96
CA ASN A 187 10.51 14.43 -8.42
C ASN A 187 11.44 13.71 -9.38
N LEU A 188 11.60 12.41 -9.21
CA LEU A 188 12.34 11.56 -10.14
C LEU A 188 11.36 10.56 -10.77
N GLU A 189 11.25 10.60 -12.11
CA GLU A 189 10.36 9.72 -12.85
C GLU A 189 11.10 8.44 -13.24
N THR A 190 10.94 7.42 -12.42
CA THR A 190 11.68 6.16 -12.58
C THR A 190 11.25 5.36 -13.80
N THR A 191 9.98 5.44 -14.23
CA THR A 191 9.49 4.75 -15.43
C THR A 191 10.09 5.32 -16.70
N SER A 192 10.71 6.49 -16.61
CA SER A 192 11.43 7.18 -17.68
C SER A 192 12.92 7.41 -17.37
N GLY A 193 13.56 6.43 -16.74
CA GLY A 193 15.00 6.48 -16.49
C GLY A 193 15.43 7.31 -15.28
N GLY A 194 14.52 7.66 -14.37
CA GLY A 194 14.83 8.36 -13.13
C GLY A 194 15.21 9.83 -13.31
N HIS A 195 14.83 10.44 -14.43
CA HIS A 195 15.10 11.85 -14.67
C HIS A 195 14.19 12.76 -13.83
N PRO A 196 14.67 13.97 -13.46
CA PRO A 196 13.84 14.95 -12.78
C PRO A 196 12.62 15.35 -13.62
N ARG A 197 11.44 15.41 -12.98
CA ARG A 197 10.19 15.83 -13.62
C ARG A 197 9.50 16.91 -12.78
N ARG A 198 8.98 17.95 -13.43
CA ARG A 198 8.31 19.07 -12.75
C ARG A 198 6.92 18.70 -12.29
N ASP A 199 6.44 19.33 -11.23
CA ASP A 199 5.08 19.13 -10.71
C ASP A 199 4.01 19.44 -11.78
N GLU A 200 4.22 20.52 -12.57
CA GLU A 200 3.28 20.92 -13.63
C GLU A 200 3.15 19.86 -14.74
N SER A 201 4.20 19.05 -14.95
CA SER A 201 4.15 17.97 -15.93
C SER A 201 3.26 16.82 -15.43
N TYR A 202 3.32 16.48 -14.13
CA TYR A 202 2.38 15.51 -13.55
C TYR A 202 0.94 16.02 -13.59
N GLN A 203 0.71 17.29 -13.20
CA GLN A 203 -0.62 17.88 -13.17
C GLN A 203 -1.27 17.97 -14.57
N ARG A 204 -0.46 18.15 -15.62
CA ARG A 204 -0.93 18.15 -16.99
C ARG A 204 -1.29 16.74 -17.48
N ASP A 205 -0.44 15.76 -17.18
CA ASP A 205 -0.53 14.42 -17.77
C ASP A 205 -1.44 13.50 -16.93
N THR A 206 -1.54 13.76 -15.63
CA THR A 206 -2.46 13.10 -14.68
C THR A 206 -3.27 14.16 -13.93
N PRO A 207 -4.39 14.63 -14.50
CA PRO A 207 -5.16 15.74 -13.93
C PRO A 207 -5.56 15.53 -12.48
N MET A 208 -5.29 16.54 -11.64
CA MET A 208 -5.57 16.55 -10.21
C MET A 208 -6.41 17.77 -9.87
N THR A 209 -7.38 17.62 -8.97
CA THR A 209 -8.13 18.77 -8.50
C THR A 209 -7.28 19.65 -7.57
N PRO A 210 -7.53 20.96 -7.51
CA PRO A 210 -6.87 21.83 -6.53
C PRO A 210 -7.11 21.36 -5.08
N GLN A 211 -8.27 20.75 -4.81
CA GLN A 211 -8.60 20.17 -3.52
C GLN A 211 -7.72 18.97 -3.19
N ALA A 212 -7.48 18.08 -4.15
CA ALA A 212 -6.60 16.92 -4.00
C ALA A 212 -5.16 17.34 -3.63
N LEU A 213 -4.63 18.35 -4.31
CA LEU A 213 -3.32 18.92 -4.01
C LEU A 213 -3.28 19.58 -2.63
N LYS A 214 -4.30 20.39 -2.29
CA LYS A 214 -4.42 21.02 -0.97
C LYS A 214 -4.51 20.02 0.18
N ASN A 215 -5.24 18.94 -0.02
CA ASN A 215 -5.40 17.86 0.97
C ASN A 215 -4.20 16.89 1.00
N GLY A 216 -3.23 17.07 0.11
CA GLY A 216 -2.00 16.28 0.08
C GLY A 216 -2.20 14.81 -0.23
N ILE A 217 -3.26 14.45 -0.97
CA ILE A 217 -3.42 13.06 -1.44
C ILE A 217 -2.44 12.74 -2.58
N TYR A 218 -1.95 13.78 -3.28
CA TYR A 218 -0.97 13.67 -4.35
C TYR A 218 0.22 14.60 -4.15
N MET A 219 1.32 14.33 -4.84
CA MET A 219 2.50 15.17 -5.02
C MET A 219 3.35 15.44 -3.76
N ARG A 220 2.99 14.93 -2.58
CA ARG A 220 3.80 15.08 -1.37
C ARG A 220 4.70 13.86 -1.12
N PRO A 221 5.82 14.04 -0.41
CA PRO A 221 6.60 12.91 0.07
C PRO A 221 5.80 12.12 1.11
N LEU A 222 5.84 10.79 1.02
CA LEU A 222 5.23 9.89 2.00
C LEU A 222 6.20 9.61 3.15
N SER A 223 5.68 9.43 4.35
CA SER A 223 6.43 8.89 5.47
C SER A 223 6.78 7.41 5.25
N LYS A 224 7.64 6.81 6.09
CA LYS A 224 7.94 5.39 5.96
C LYS A 224 6.73 4.51 6.25
N LYS A 225 5.87 4.87 7.22
CA LYS A 225 4.62 4.15 7.49
C LYS A 225 3.65 4.24 6.33
N GLU A 226 3.46 5.44 5.78
CA GLU A 226 2.66 5.64 4.58
C GLU A 226 3.23 4.86 3.39
N SER A 227 4.55 4.81 3.24
CA SER A 227 5.22 4.02 2.19
C SER A 227 4.98 2.52 2.36
N VAL A 228 5.00 1.98 3.59
CA VAL A 228 4.65 0.58 3.86
C VAL A 228 3.18 0.33 3.55
N ALA A 229 2.27 1.23 3.97
CA ALA A 229 0.84 1.13 3.67
C ALA A 229 0.58 1.13 2.15
N THR A 230 1.22 2.04 1.40
CA THR A 230 1.15 2.09 -0.07
C THR A 230 1.59 0.76 -0.70
N VAL A 231 2.74 0.22 -0.27
CA VAL A 231 3.22 -1.08 -0.78
C VAL A 231 2.25 -2.22 -0.47
N MET A 232 1.62 -2.22 0.73
CA MET A 232 0.59 -3.21 1.08
C MET A 232 -0.62 -3.11 0.15
N VAL A 233 -1.09 -1.88 -0.11
CA VAL A 233 -2.24 -1.61 -0.98
C VAL A 233 -1.94 -2.10 -2.39
N ASP A 234 -0.85 -1.64 -3.00
CA ASP A 234 -0.50 -1.97 -4.38
C ASP A 234 -0.31 -3.47 -4.64
N VAL A 235 0.26 -4.18 -3.67
CA VAL A 235 0.68 -5.57 -3.88
C VAL A 235 -0.41 -6.53 -3.43
N LEU A 236 -0.98 -6.33 -2.23
CA LEU A 236 -1.87 -7.32 -1.63
C LEU A 236 -3.33 -7.13 -2.04
N LEU A 237 -3.81 -5.89 -2.24
CA LEU A 237 -5.23 -5.71 -2.54
C LEU A 237 -5.57 -6.27 -3.92
N ASP A 238 -4.72 -6.03 -4.94
CA ASP A 238 -4.92 -6.63 -6.26
C ASP A 238 -4.86 -8.17 -6.19
N HIS A 239 -3.86 -8.71 -5.48
CA HIS A 239 -3.75 -10.15 -5.30
C HIS A 239 -5.00 -10.77 -4.68
N TYR A 240 -5.54 -10.17 -3.61
CA TYR A 240 -6.71 -10.72 -2.93
C TYR A 240 -8.03 -10.40 -3.64
N LYS A 241 -8.11 -9.33 -4.44
CA LYS A 241 -9.24 -9.09 -5.38
C LYS A 241 -9.32 -10.20 -6.41
N ASP A 242 -8.19 -10.52 -7.05
CA ASP A 242 -8.10 -11.57 -8.06
C ASP A 242 -8.37 -12.97 -7.47
N ALA A 243 -7.96 -13.19 -6.23
CA ALA A 243 -8.24 -14.43 -5.50
C ALA A 243 -9.70 -14.53 -4.96
N GLY A 244 -10.56 -13.53 -5.21
CA GLY A 244 -11.95 -13.51 -4.75
C GLY A 244 -12.09 -13.47 -3.22
N LYS A 245 -11.22 -12.72 -2.51
CA LYS A 245 -11.20 -12.60 -1.05
C LYS A 245 -11.52 -11.18 -0.58
N PRO A 246 -12.73 -10.65 -0.84
CA PRO A 246 -13.07 -9.26 -0.55
C PRO A 246 -12.97 -8.88 0.94
N GLU A 247 -13.28 -9.79 1.86
CA GLU A 247 -13.13 -9.53 3.30
C GLU A 247 -11.65 -9.29 3.68
N LYS A 248 -10.72 -9.99 3.02
CA LYS A 248 -9.29 -9.80 3.25
C LYS A 248 -8.81 -8.47 2.67
N VAL A 249 -9.32 -8.07 1.51
CA VAL A 249 -9.10 -6.73 0.94
C VAL A 249 -9.54 -5.65 1.92
N ILE A 250 -10.75 -5.77 2.49
CA ILE A 250 -11.27 -4.82 3.47
C ILE A 250 -10.35 -4.75 4.70
N ALA A 251 -9.94 -5.89 5.26
CA ALA A 251 -9.11 -5.93 6.46
C ALA A 251 -7.71 -5.31 6.24
N ILE A 252 -7.09 -5.53 5.08
CA ILE A 252 -5.79 -4.93 4.73
C ILE A 252 -5.95 -3.44 4.47
N ALA A 253 -6.99 -3.03 3.75
CA ALA A 253 -7.29 -1.62 3.51
C ALA A 253 -7.58 -0.87 4.82
N ASP A 254 -8.29 -1.49 5.78
CA ASP A 254 -8.48 -0.91 7.11
C ASP A 254 -7.16 -0.64 7.81
N LEU A 255 -6.26 -1.64 7.82
CA LEU A 255 -4.94 -1.49 8.44
C LEU A 255 -4.09 -0.42 7.72
N ALA A 256 -4.12 -0.35 6.40
CA ALA A 256 -3.41 0.68 5.66
C ALA A 256 -3.93 2.09 6.01
N LEU A 257 -5.26 2.26 6.07
CA LEU A 257 -5.92 3.53 6.39
C LEU A 257 -5.74 3.96 7.86
N GLU A 258 -5.45 3.05 8.80
CA GLU A 258 -5.02 3.39 10.17
C GLU A 258 -3.72 4.21 10.16
N HIS A 259 -2.81 3.98 9.22
CA HIS A 259 -1.49 4.60 9.14
C HIS A 259 -1.33 5.61 7.99
N TYR A 260 -2.16 5.51 6.98
CA TYR A 260 -2.25 6.44 5.85
C TYR A 260 -3.72 6.80 5.57
N PRO A 261 -4.35 7.66 6.39
CA PRO A 261 -5.79 7.95 6.31
C PRO A 261 -6.26 8.60 5.00
N SER A 262 -5.34 9.15 4.21
CA SER A 262 -5.63 9.78 2.91
C SER A 262 -5.20 8.94 1.71
N ASP A 263 -4.94 7.64 1.89
CA ASP A 263 -4.65 6.70 0.81
C ASP A 263 -5.92 6.47 -0.04
N ILE A 264 -5.91 7.01 -1.24
CA ILE A 264 -7.04 6.93 -2.17
C ILE A 264 -7.23 5.52 -2.68
N ASP A 265 -6.16 4.83 -3.04
CA ASP A 265 -6.23 3.49 -3.61
C ASP A 265 -6.78 2.50 -2.58
N ALA A 266 -6.38 2.62 -1.30
CA ALA A 266 -6.98 1.85 -0.21
C ALA A 266 -8.48 2.11 -0.04
N MET A 267 -8.95 3.37 -0.19
CA MET A 267 -10.38 3.70 -0.11
C MET A 267 -11.16 3.11 -1.27
N LEU A 268 -10.65 3.25 -2.50
CA LEU A 268 -11.31 2.77 -3.71
C LEU A 268 -11.40 1.24 -3.71
N ASP A 269 -10.30 0.56 -3.39
CA ASP A 269 -10.25 -0.89 -3.31
C ASP A 269 -11.16 -1.45 -2.22
N LYS A 270 -11.25 -0.77 -1.08
CA LYS A 270 -12.18 -1.13 -0.02
C LYS A 270 -13.64 -0.94 -0.47
N GLY A 271 -13.94 0.17 -1.15
CA GLY A 271 -15.25 0.39 -1.77
C GLY A 271 -15.59 -0.73 -2.76
N TYR A 272 -14.63 -1.08 -3.63
CA TYR A 272 -14.80 -2.15 -4.61
C TYR A 272 -14.98 -3.53 -3.93
N ALA A 273 -14.27 -3.81 -2.85
CA ALA A 273 -14.46 -5.06 -2.10
C ALA A 273 -15.88 -5.19 -1.52
N TYR A 274 -16.46 -4.10 -1.02
CA TYR A 274 -17.88 -4.09 -0.63
C TYR A 274 -18.82 -4.32 -1.82
N TYR A 275 -18.51 -3.79 -3.00
CA TYR A 275 -19.26 -4.10 -4.22
C TYR A 275 -19.20 -5.58 -4.58
N LEU A 276 -18.06 -6.24 -4.45
CA LEU A 276 -17.94 -7.69 -4.68
C LEU A 276 -18.85 -8.48 -3.73
N LEU A 277 -18.90 -8.11 -2.44
CA LEU A 277 -19.81 -8.73 -1.47
C LEU A 277 -21.29 -8.47 -1.79
N ILE A 278 -21.63 -7.29 -2.29
CA ILE A 278 -23.00 -6.98 -2.77
C ILE A 278 -23.35 -7.86 -3.97
N ARG A 279 -22.45 -8.00 -4.93
CA ARG A 279 -22.64 -8.86 -6.10
C ARG A 279 -22.86 -10.32 -5.69
N ASP A 280 -22.13 -10.83 -4.72
CA ASP A 280 -22.33 -12.18 -4.20
C ASP A 280 -23.72 -12.35 -3.54
N PHE A 281 -24.19 -11.32 -2.84
CA PHE A 281 -25.56 -11.27 -2.33
C PHE A 281 -26.60 -11.30 -3.45
N GLN A 282 -26.41 -10.51 -4.51
CA GLN A 282 -27.31 -10.47 -5.67
C GLN A 282 -27.32 -11.80 -6.43
N ASN A 283 -26.18 -12.48 -6.53
CA ASN A 283 -26.12 -13.82 -7.11
C ASN A 283 -26.94 -14.85 -6.28
N LYS A 284 -26.91 -14.72 -4.96
CA LYS A 284 -27.68 -15.59 -4.05
C LYS A 284 -29.16 -15.22 -4.01
N TYR A 285 -29.49 -13.93 -4.08
CA TYR A 285 -30.84 -13.38 -3.98
C TYR A 285 -31.09 -12.42 -5.16
N PRO A 286 -31.52 -12.92 -6.33
CA PRO A 286 -31.64 -12.12 -7.57
C PRO A 286 -32.57 -10.91 -7.45
N MET A 287 -33.59 -11.00 -6.59
CA MET A 287 -34.51 -9.88 -6.34
C MET A 287 -34.40 -9.41 -4.89
N PRO A 288 -34.44 -8.10 -4.60
CA PRO A 288 -34.35 -7.58 -3.23
C PRO A 288 -35.41 -8.19 -2.26
N ARG A 289 -36.58 -8.57 -2.78
CA ARG A 289 -37.65 -9.23 -2.00
C ARG A 289 -37.25 -10.64 -1.54
N ASP A 290 -36.32 -11.31 -2.23
CA ASP A 290 -35.86 -12.66 -1.94
C ASP A 290 -34.86 -12.69 -0.78
N ILE A 291 -34.33 -11.52 -0.38
CA ILE A 291 -33.41 -11.39 0.75
C ILE A 291 -34.18 -11.67 2.05
N PRO A 292 -33.78 -12.70 2.82
CA PRO A 292 -34.40 -13.01 4.12
C PRO A 292 -34.36 -11.83 5.07
N PRO A 293 -35.38 -11.64 5.94
CA PRO A 293 -35.42 -10.51 6.88
C PRO A 293 -34.14 -10.33 7.73
N GLU A 294 -33.56 -11.44 8.19
CA GLU A 294 -32.35 -11.50 8.99
C GLU A 294 -31.10 -11.03 8.23
N GLU A 295 -31.06 -11.20 6.90
CA GLU A 295 -29.93 -10.81 6.05
C GLU A 295 -30.04 -9.35 5.53
N ARG A 296 -31.21 -8.74 5.59
CA ARG A 296 -31.46 -7.39 5.05
C ARG A 296 -30.61 -6.32 5.72
N GLN A 297 -30.35 -6.44 7.00
CA GLN A 297 -29.51 -5.49 7.72
C GLN A 297 -28.06 -5.55 7.22
N ARG A 298 -27.53 -6.77 7.01
CA ARG A 298 -26.20 -7.00 6.46
C ARG A 298 -26.09 -6.42 5.04
N PHE A 299 -27.06 -6.73 4.18
CA PHE A 299 -27.08 -6.19 2.80
C PHE A 299 -27.03 -4.66 2.77
N ARG A 300 -27.89 -4.01 3.55
CA ARG A 300 -27.89 -2.54 3.66
C ARG A 300 -26.56 -1.98 4.21
N ALA A 301 -25.89 -2.70 5.10
CA ALA A 301 -24.59 -2.30 5.62
C ALA A 301 -23.52 -2.37 4.52
N LEU A 302 -23.53 -3.40 3.66
CA LEU A 302 -22.63 -3.50 2.52
C LEU A 302 -22.83 -2.33 1.55
N GLU A 303 -24.10 -2.01 1.17
CA GLU A 303 -24.40 -0.88 0.29
C GLU A 303 -23.95 0.48 0.86
N ARG A 304 -24.19 0.69 2.17
CA ARG A 304 -23.71 1.93 2.83
C ARG A 304 -22.20 2.03 2.82
N ASN A 305 -21.48 0.93 3.14
CA ASN A 305 -20.02 0.93 3.18
C ASN A 305 -19.41 1.10 1.78
N ASN A 306 -19.97 0.45 0.76
CA ASN A 306 -19.54 0.66 -0.61
C ASN A 306 -19.54 2.16 -0.96
N ARG A 307 -20.67 2.84 -0.78
CA ARG A 307 -20.83 4.27 -1.07
C ARG A 307 -19.91 5.15 -0.24
N LEU A 308 -19.84 4.89 1.07
CA LEU A 308 -19.08 5.68 2.03
C LEU A 308 -17.60 5.85 1.62
N TRP A 309 -16.97 4.82 1.08
CA TRP A 309 -15.56 4.87 0.75
C TRP A 309 -15.28 5.69 -0.51
N TYR A 310 -16.13 5.64 -1.52
CA TYR A 310 -16.05 6.54 -2.68
C TYR A 310 -16.34 8.00 -2.27
N GLU A 311 -17.37 8.24 -1.46
CA GLU A 311 -17.68 9.58 -0.92
C GLU A 311 -16.51 10.17 -0.14
N LYS A 312 -15.78 9.36 0.64
CA LYS A 312 -14.57 9.79 1.35
C LYS A 312 -13.45 10.17 0.40
N ALA A 313 -13.19 9.38 -0.62
CA ALA A 313 -12.18 9.69 -1.64
C ALA A 313 -12.53 11.00 -2.39
N GLU A 314 -13.78 11.16 -2.79
CA GLU A 314 -14.29 12.38 -3.45
C GLU A 314 -14.20 13.61 -2.55
N ALA A 315 -14.47 13.47 -1.24
CA ALA A 315 -14.35 14.53 -0.26
C ALA A 315 -12.89 14.99 -0.07
N LEU A 316 -11.92 14.12 -0.31
CA LEU A 316 -10.50 14.48 -0.32
C LEU A 316 -10.08 15.16 -1.63
N GLY A 317 -10.92 15.12 -2.66
CA GLY A 317 -10.65 15.74 -3.95
C GLY A 317 -10.33 14.77 -5.09
N TRP A 318 -10.39 13.44 -4.81
CA TRP A 318 -10.32 12.45 -5.88
C TRP A 318 -11.50 12.62 -6.85
N ARG A 319 -11.26 12.36 -8.10
CA ARG A 319 -12.32 12.26 -9.13
C ARG A 319 -12.06 11.04 -9.98
N GLU A 320 -13.14 10.37 -10.36
CA GLU A 320 -13.06 9.23 -11.25
C GLU A 320 -12.37 9.62 -12.56
N PRO A 321 -11.33 8.89 -13.00
CA PRO A 321 -10.67 9.11 -14.27
C PRO A 321 -11.66 9.00 -15.43
N ASP A 322 -11.56 9.87 -16.42
CA ASP A 322 -12.37 9.75 -17.63
C ASP A 322 -11.91 8.57 -18.51
N ALA A 323 -12.75 8.16 -19.46
CA ALA A 323 -12.50 7.02 -20.34
C ALA A 323 -11.20 7.11 -21.19
N GLY A 324 -10.57 8.28 -21.28
CA GLY A 324 -9.32 8.49 -22.00
C GLY A 324 -8.06 8.45 -21.11
N ALA A 325 -8.21 8.26 -19.80
CA ALA A 325 -7.10 8.34 -18.87
C ALA A 325 -5.98 7.32 -19.16
N ASP A 326 -6.33 6.08 -19.41
CA ASP A 326 -5.36 5.01 -19.73
C ASP A 326 -4.64 5.28 -21.05
N ALA A 327 -5.35 5.78 -22.05
CA ALA A 327 -4.76 6.14 -23.33
C ALA A 327 -3.72 7.28 -23.18
N ARG A 328 -4.05 8.33 -22.41
CA ARG A 328 -3.12 9.41 -22.09
C ARG A 328 -1.90 8.91 -21.30
N TYR A 329 -2.12 8.04 -20.32
CA TYR A 329 -1.02 7.42 -19.56
C TYR A 329 -0.10 6.62 -20.47
N MET A 330 -0.65 5.81 -21.38
CA MET A 330 0.13 5.04 -22.36
C MET A 330 0.91 5.95 -23.33
N GLU A 331 0.33 7.06 -23.75
CA GLU A 331 1.02 8.07 -24.59
C GLU A 331 2.16 8.73 -23.84
N MET A 332 1.95 9.09 -22.57
CA MET A 332 2.99 9.61 -21.68
C MET A 332 4.17 8.64 -21.59
N LEU A 333 3.93 7.35 -21.33
CA LEU A 333 4.99 6.34 -21.24
C LEU A 333 5.76 6.16 -22.55
N LYS A 334 5.10 6.29 -23.70
CA LYS A 334 5.74 6.22 -25.03
C LYS A 334 6.58 7.45 -25.35
N SER A 335 6.10 8.66 -25.04
CA SER A 335 6.78 9.92 -25.34
C SER A 335 8.12 10.05 -24.60
N VAL A 336 8.23 9.45 -23.44
CA VAL A 336 9.45 9.45 -22.63
C VAL A 336 10.55 8.54 -23.19
N LYS A 337 10.20 7.53 -24.01
CA LYS A 337 11.18 6.68 -24.71
C LYS A 337 11.86 7.37 -25.90
N SER A 338 11.30 8.46 -26.38
CA SER A 338 11.75 9.13 -27.62
C SER A 338 12.79 10.23 -27.38
N ASN A 339 13.08 10.55 -26.10
CA ASN A 339 14.08 11.52 -25.68
C ASN A 339 15.20 10.84 -24.87
#